data_26c9f633aef62bdb78876ba13f0ff297
#
_entry.id   26c9f633aef62bdb78876ba13f0ff297
#
_cell.length_a   1.000
_cell.length_b   1.000
_cell.length_c   1.000
_cell.angle_alpha   90.00
_cell.angle_beta   90.00
_cell.angle_gamma   90.00
#
_symmetry.space_group_name_H-M   'P 1'
#
loop_
_entity.id
_entity.type
_entity.pdbx_description
1 polymer ?
#
loop_
_entity_poly.entity_id
_entity_poly.type
_entity_poly.pdbx_seq_one_letter_code
_entity_poly.pdbx_strand_id
1 'polypeptide(L)'
;MYRNKKNICTSIYTTLLLIIGLLSFCYSQSVIAEQLRPEIKAFISKMVKSHGFKEHNLKKIFNKIKIKSSIIKTISRPSTSKPWHEYYPVFINKKRISKGVSFWKKNAKILKRASKEFGVPAEIITALIGVETYYGKQTGGHRVLDALTTLAFNYSRRADFFRDELEQYLLLTREQGTDIFSIKGSYAGAIGIPQFMPSSYRKYAVDFDNDGKIDLSGSTADSIGSVANYLTAHGWEIDGPTITRAQVSDGSSRHEALKMKRKPLYTIKKLKKFGITPSTDTHNDRKSTLIKLNSKNHTEYWLGFNNFYVITRYNHSTYYAMSVLLLSEKIRALRDSRKP
;
A
#
# COMPACT_ATOMS: atom_id res chain seq x y z
N MET A 1 33.81 73.36 42.87
CA MET A 1 33.34 72.18 43.56
C MET A 1 32.01 71.70 43.05
N TYR A 2 31.87 71.56 41.70
CA TYR A 2 30.56 71.27 41.04
C TYR A 2 30.67 70.31 39.83
N ARG A 3 31.66 69.40 39.81
CA ARG A 3 31.93 68.57 38.63
C ARG A 3 31.76 67.06 38.87
N ASN A 4 31.50 66.56 40.08
CA ASN A 4 31.49 65.11 40.37
C ASN A 4 30.11 64.45 40.62
N LYS A 5 29.00 65.23 40.60
CA LYS A 5 27.67 64.63 40.87
C LYS A 5 26.96 64.12 39.57
N LYS A 6 27.34 64.54 38.34
CA LYS A 6 26.71 64.09 37.09
C LYS A 6 27.19 62.72 36.61
N ASN A 7 28.41 62.27 36.97
CA ASN A 7 28.94 61.00 36.46
C ASN A 7 28.50 59.77 37.25
N ILE A 8 27.99 59.94 38.47
CA ILE A 8 27.50 58.82 39.30
C ILE A 8 26.06 58.44 38.91
N CYS A 9 25.22 59.39 38.54
CA CYS A 9 23.85 59.11 38.12
C CYS A 9 23.77 58.44 36.78
N THR A 10 24.63 58.76 35.81
CA THR A 10 24.68 58.10 34.48
C THR A 10 25.18 56.66 34.57
N SER A 11 26.11 56.34 35.48
CA SER A 11 26.62 54.99 35.64
C SER A 11 25.59 54.02 36.26
N ILE A 12 24.74 54.49 37.19
CA ILE A 12 23.67 53.67 37.79
C ILE A 12 22.54 53.37 36.83
N TYR A 13 22.17 54.32 35.96
CA TYR A 13 21.14 54.11 34.93
C TYR A 13 21.58 53.15 33.84
N THR A 14 22.85 53.19 33.41
CA THR A 14 23.36 52.25 32.38
C THR A 14 23.51 50.84 32.96
N THR A 15 23.88 50.66 34.22
CA THR A 15 23.96 49.35 34.86
C THR A 15 22.58 48.75 35.12
N LEU A 16 21.57 49.56 35.47
CA LEU A 16 20.20 49.12 35.70
C LEU A 16 19.52 48.72 34.37
N LEU A 17 19.75 49.41 33.26
CA LEU A 17 19.26 49.08 31.93
C LEU A 17 19.87 47.79 31.36
N LEU A 18 21.15 47.51 31.66
CA LEU A 18 21.84 46.27 31.29
C LEU A 18 21.29 45.06 32.07
N ILE A 19 20.96 45.20 33.34
CA ILE A 19 20.38 44.12 34.16
C ILE A 19 18.93 43.82 33.73
N ILE A 20 18.12 44.85 33.41
CA ILE A 20 16.75 44.65 32.86
C ILE A 20 16.80 44.03 31.49
N GLY A 21 17.75 44.37 30.62
CA GLY A 21 17.96 43.75 29.30
C GLY A 21 18.35 42.28 29.39
N LEU A 22 19.21 41.91 30.35
CA LEU A 22 19.62 40.52 30.60
C LEU A 22 18.50 39.66 31.22
N LEU A 23 17.65 40.22 32.08
CA LEU A 23 16.49 39.55 32.63
C LEU A 23 15.38 39.36 31.61
N SER A 24 15.20 40.28 30.65
CA SER A 24 14.25 40.12 29.51
C SER A 24 14.72 39.10 28.50
N PHE A 25 16.02 38.89 28.31
CA PHE A 25 16.57 37.90 27.39
C PHE A 25 16.50 36.47 27.97
N CYS A 26 16.48 36.31 29.28
CA CYS A 26 16.27 35.01 29.94
C CYS A 26 14.80 34.56 29.96
N TYR A 27 13.84 35.47 29.79
CA TYR A 27 12.40 35.13 29.78
C TYR A 27 11.85 34.73 28.40
N SER A 28 12.62 34.90 27.31
CA SER A 28 12.16 34.57 25.93
C SER A 28 12.62 33.22 25.43
N GLN A 29 13.20 32.36 26.23
CA GLN A 29 13.34 30.93 25.94
C GLN A 29 12.35 30.07 26.71
N SER A 30 11.11 30.48 26.82
CA SER A 30 10.02 29.53 26.95
C SER A 30 9.99 28.77 25.58
N VAL A 31 10.71 27.65 25.54
CA VAL A 31 10.50 26.61 24.56
C VAL A 31 9.01 26.36 24.59
N ILE A 32 8.29 26.91 23.57
CA ILE A 32 6.95 26.46 23.24
C ILE A 32 7.17 25.00 22.84
N ALA A 33 7.11 24.11 23.82
CA ALA A 33 6.97 22.69 23.56
C ALA A 33 5.72 22.59 22.69
N GLU A 34 5.90 22.37 21.40
CA GLU A 34 4.81 22.27 20.44
C GLU A 34 3.82 21.25 20.98
N GLN A 35 2.70 21.77 21.49
CA GLN A 35 1.77 20.96 22.27
C GLN A 35 1.08 20.01 21.28
N LEU A 36 1.39 18.72 21.35
CA LEU A 36 0.79 17.70 20.50
C LEU A 36 -0.74 17.88 20.47
N ARG A 37 -1.31 17.83 19.29
CA ARG A 37 -2.76 17.96 19.08
C ARG A 37 -3.55 16.94 19.91
N PRO A 38 -4.78 17.28 20.36
CA PRO A 38 -5.58 16.37 21.20
C PRO A 38 -5.74 14.97 20.64
N GLU A 39 -5.93 14.82 19.32
CA GLU A 39 -6.11 13.53 18.64
C GLU A 39 -4.84 12.67 18.71
N ILE A 40 -3.65 13.30 18.64
CA ILE A 40 -2.37 12.60 18.79
C ILE A 40 -2.17 12.18 20.24
N LYS A 41 -2.54 13.03 21.23
CA LYS A 41 -2.49 12.66 22.66
C LYS A 41 -3.39 11.47 22.95
N ALA A 42 -4.63 11.47 22.40
CA ALA A 42 -5.56 10.35 22.54
C ALA A 42 -5.00 9.06 21.92
N PHE A 43 -4.38 9.14 20.73
CA PHE A 43 -3.72 8.01 20.10
C PHE A 43 -2.55 7.47 20.95
N ILE A 44 -1.68 8.35 21.47
CA ILE A 44 -0.59 7.98 22.38
C ILE A 44 -1.16 7.26 23.62
N SER A 45 -2.21 7.80 24.24
CA SER A 45 -2.86 7.17 25.39
C SER A 45 -3.40 5.77 25.06
N LYS A 46 -4.00 5.58 23.88
CA LYS A 46 -4.41 4.25 23.38
C LYS A 46 -3.21 3.31 23.28
N MET A 47 -2.09 3.74 22.67
CA MET A 47 -0.90 2.92 22.50
C MET A 47 -0.27 2.51 23.85
N VAL A 48 -0.28 3.41 24.84
CA VAL A 48 0.19 3.11 26.19
C VAL A 48 -0.71 2.07 26.86
N LYS A 49 -2.03 2.29 26.87
CA LYS A 49 -3.00 1.41 27.55
C LYS A 49 -3.09 0.04 26.90
N SER A 50 -3.20 -0.02 25.58
CA SER A 50 -3.48 -1.28 24.85
C SER A 50 -2.23 -2.08 24.53
N HIS A 51 -1.07 -1.44 24.41
CA HIS A 51 0.15 -2.07 23.89
C HIS A 51 1.40 -1.86 24.76
N GLY A 52 1.29 -1.19 25.93
CA GLY A 52 2.38 -1.03 26.86
C GLY A 52 3.53 -0.16 26.35
N PHE A 53 3.29 0.76 25.42
CA PHE A 53 4.29 1.72 25.00
C PHE A 53 4.59 2.71 26.12
N LYS A 54 5.84 3.17 26.23
CA LYS A 54 6.21 4.25 27.17
C LYS A 54 5.78 5.60 26.59
N GLU A 55 4.93 6.33 27.31
CA GLU A 55 4.35 7.61 26.83
C GLU A 55 5.41 8.63 26.41
N HIS A 56 6.47 8.80 27.22
CA HIS A 56 7.55 9.74 26.93
C HIS A 56 8.28 9.39 25.62
N ASN A 57 8.43 8.09 25.28
CA ASN A 57 9.06 7.66 24.04
C ASN A 57 8.17 8.02 22.84
N LEU A 58 6.86 7.76 22.94
CA LEU A 58 5.93 8.13 21.88
C LEU A 58 5.89 9.65 21.68
N LYS A 59 5.84 10.44 22.76
CA LYS A 59 5.93 11.91 22.67
C LYS A 59 7.19 12.37 21.93
N LYS A 60 8.36 11.78 22.23
CA LYS A 60 9.61 12.07 21.52
C LYS A 60 9.55 11.70 20.04
N ILE A 61 8.92 10.57 19.70
CA ILE A 61 8.72 10.12 18.31
C ILE A 61 7.81 11.10 17.57
N PHE A 62 6.64 11.42 18.13
CA PHE A 62 5.66 12.29 17.48
C PHE A 62 6.17 13.72 17.29
N ASN A 63 7.02 14.24 18.17
CA ASN A 63 7.67 15.55 18.01
C ASN A 63 8.68 15.60 16.84
N LYS A 64 9.16 14.44 16.34
CA LYS A 64 10.08 14.36 15.19
C LYS A 64 9.37 14.09 13.87
N ILE A 65 8.04 13.98 13.86
CA ILE A 65 7.24 13.70 12.67
C ILE A 65 7.10 14.96 11.83
N LYS A 66 7.18 14.77 10.51
CA LYS A 66 6.99 15.84 9.53
C LYS A 66 5.69 15.62 8.79
N ILE A 67 4.67 16.43 9.07
CA ILE A 67 3.42 16.44 8.31
C ILE A 67 3.68 16.89 6.88
N LYS A 68 3.19 16.13 5.90
CA LYS A 68 3.47 16.31 4.47
C LYS A 68 2.21 16.68 3.69
N SER A 69 1.98 17.96 3.43
CA SER A 69 0.84 18.44 2.63
C SER A 69 0.80 17.85 1.21
N SER A 70 1.98 17.54 0.63
CA SER A 70 2.09 16.87 -0.66
C SER A 70 1.44 15.48 -0.68
N ILE A 71 1.46 14.75 0.43
CA ILE A 71 0.79 13.45 0.58
C ILE A 71 -0.72 13.63 0.50
N ILE A 72 -1.27 14.61 1.22
CA ILE A 72 -2.71 14.93 1.16
C ILE A 72 -3.13 15.29 -0.26
N LYS A 73 -2.34 16.15 -0.95
CA LYS A 73 -2.60 16.53 -2.33
C LYS A 73 -2.60 15.32 -3.28
N THR A 74 -1.67 14.39 -3.07
CA THR A 74 -1.54 13.19 -3.91
C THR A 74 -2.71 12.22 -3.70
N ILE A 75 -3.05 11.88 -2.45
CA ILE A 75 -4.11 10.91 -2.15
C ILE A 75 -5.51 11.44 -2.49
N SER A 76 -5.67 12.75 -2.51
CA SER A 76 -6.95 13.41 -2.88
C SER A 76 -7.19 13.44 -4.38
N ARG A 77 -6.20 13.09 -5.20
CA ARG A 77 -6.33 12.97 -6.68
C ARG A 77 -6.58 11.51 -7.04
N PRO A 78 -7.81 11.11 -7.41
CA PRO A 78 -8.08 9.73 -7.75
C PRO A 78 -7.36 9.35 -9.05
N SER A 79 -6.48 8.37 -8.98
CA SER A 79 -5.87 7.76 -10.17
C SER A 79 -6.86 6.88 -10.96
N THR A 80 -7.97 6.51 -10.34
CA THR A 80 -9.01 5.61 -10.87
C THR A 80 -10.03 6.28 -11.80
N SER A 81 -9.87 7.57 -12.10
CA SER A 81 -10.74 8.28 -13.04
C SER A 81 -10.44 7.99 -14.51
N LYS A 82 -9.32 7.34 -14.80
CA LYS A 82 -8.95 7.01 -16.18
C LYS A 82 -9.74 5.81 -16.69
N PRO A 83 -10.27 5.85 -17.93
CA PRO A 83 -10.91 4.70 -18.56
C PRO A 83 -9.88 3.57 -18.77
N TRP A 84 -10.38 2.35 -18.98
CA TRP A 84 -9.52 1.16 -19.10
C TRP A 84 -8.45 1.27 -20.20
N HIS A 85 -8.78 1.82 -21.34
CA HIS A 85 -7.84 1.96 -22.46
C HIS A 85 -6.67 2.91 -22.17
N GLU A 86 -6.78 3.83 -21.19
CA GLU A 86 -5.69 4.67 -20.71
C GLU A 86 -4.95 4.05 -19.52
N TYR A 87 -5.66 3.26 -18.71
CA TYR A 87 -5.09 2.61 -17.53
C TYR A 87 -4.22 1.41 -17.91
N TYR A 88 -4.72 0.55 -18.80
CA TYR A 88 -4.07 -0.68 -19.22
C TYR A 88 -2.63 -0.50 -19.73
N PRO A 89 -2.28 0.45 -20.64
CA PRO A 89 -0.94 0.56 -21.20
C PRO A 89 0.13 0.96 -20.16
N VAL A 90 -0.28 1.55 -19.01
CA VAL A 90 0.64 1.89 -17.92
C VAL A 90 1.29 0.62 -17.34
N PHE A 91 0.52 -0.45 -17.26
CA PHE A 91 0.99 -1.71 -16.66
C PHE A 91 1.37 -2.76 -17.69
N ILE A 92 0.77 -2.76 -18.88
CA ILE A 92 0.98 -3.79 -19.90
C ILE A 92 1.63 -3.18 -21.14
N ASN A 93 2.96 -3.20 -21.10
CA ASN A 93 3.81 -2.71 -22.20
C ASN A 93 5.05 -3.61 -22.35
N LYS A 94 5.67 -3.57 -23.54
CA LYS A 94 6.84 -4.40 -23.90
C LYS A 94 7.94 -4.35 -22.83
N LYS A 95 8.23 -3.16 -22.28
CA LYS A 95 9.30 -2.96 -21.29
C LYS A 95 8.99 -3.66 -19.96
N ARG A 96 7.75 -3.56 -19.45
CA ARG A 96 7.36 -4.22 -18.21
C ARG A 96 7.28 -5.74 -18.38
N ILE A 97 6.75 -6.23 -19.50
CA ILE A 97 6.67 -7.65 -19.81
C ILE A 97 8.08 -8.27 -19.87
N SER A 98 9.01 -7.65 -20.63
CA SER A 98 10.39 -8.13 -20.75
C SER A 98 11.11 -8.15 -19.41
N LYS A 99 10.91 -7.12 -18.57
CA LYS A 99 11.46 -7.09 -17.21
C LYS A 99 10.85 -8.16 -16.30
N GLY A 100 9.58 -8.51 -16.49
CA GLY A 100 8.93 -9.61 -15.79
C GLY A 100 9.58 -10.96 -16.12
N VAL A 101 9.86 -11.21 -17.40
CA VAL A 101 10.63 -12.41 -17.80
C VAL A 101 12.01 -12.44 -17.16
N SER A 102 12.71 -11.31 -17.14
CA SER A 102 14.03 -11.21 -16.52
C SER A 102 13.98 -11.42 -15.00
N PHE A 103 12.97 -10.84 -14.33
CA PHE A 103 12.73 -11.05 -12.90
C PHE A 103 12.45 -12.52 -12.58
N TRP A 104 11.57 -13.17 -13.38
CA TRP A 104 11.27 -14.58 -13.23
C TRP A 104 12.52 -15.45 -13.42
N LYS A 105 13.30 -15.20 -14.49
CA LYS A 105 14.56 -15.94 -14.73
C LYS A 105 15.51 -15.82 -13.55
N LYS A 106 15.74 -14.61 -13.04
CA LYS A 106 16.62 -14.35 -11.89
C LYS A 106 16.16 -15.06 -10.62
N ASN A 107 14.86 -15.15 -10.38
CA ASN A 107 14.26 -15.68 -9.15
C ASN A 107 13.57 -17.04 -9.35
N ALA A 108 13.96 -17.80 -10.40
CA ALA A 108 13.23 -18.99 -10.82
C ALA A 108 13.10 -20.06 -9.72
N LYS A 109 14.16 -20.30 -8.94
CA LYS A 109 14.16 -21.28 -7.83
C LYS A 109 13.20 -20.88 -6.72
N ILE A 110 13.21 -19.59 -6.33
CA ILE A 110 12.37 -19.04 -5.26
C ILE A 110 10.90 -19.04 -5.70
N LEU A 111 10.61 -18.57 -6.91
CA LEU A 111 9.25 -18.58 -7.48
C LEU A 111 8.69 -20.00 -7.61
N LYS A 112 9.52 -20.99 -8.02
CA LYS A 112 9.12 -22.41 -8.07
C LYS A 112 8.77 -22.93 -6.68
N ARG A 113 9.59 -22.61 -5.66
CA ARG A 113 9.33 -22.99 -4.27
C ARG A 113 8.03 -22.35 -3.76
N ALA A 114 7.85 -21.06 -3.96
CA ALA A 114 6.63 -20.34 -3.55
C ALA A 114 5.37 -20.90 -4.26
N SER A 115 5.45 -21.17 -5.57
CA SER A 115 4.34 -21.82 -6.28
C SER A 115 4.00 -23.20 -5.73
N LYS A 116 5.02 -24.02 -5.38
CA LYS A 116 4.79 -25.34 -4.81
C LYS A 116 4.19 -25.28 -3.41
N GLU A 117 4.67 -24.35 -2.57
CA GLU A 117 4.29 -24.25 -1.17
C GLU A 117 2.91 -23.61 -0.99
N PHE A 118 2.62 -22.56 -1.76
CA PHE A 118 1.41 -21.75 -1.62
C PHE A 118 0.34 -21.99 -2.70
N GLY A 119 0.65 -22.80 -3.72
CA GLY A 119 -0.27 -23.09 -4.83
C GLY A 119 -0.54 -21.90 -5.76
N VAL A 120 0.23 -20.80 -5.65
CA VAL A 120 0.06 -19.60 -6.48
C VAL A 120 1.01 -19.66 -7.67
N PRO A 121 0.54 -19.55 -8.93
CA PRO A 121 1.40 -19.58 -10.11
C PRO A 121 2.49 -18.49 -10.09
N ALA A 122 3.70 -18.86 -10.51
CA ALA A 122 4.86 -17.95 -10.52
C ALA A 122 4.65 -16.69 -11.35
N GLU A 123 3.88 -16.78 -12.44
CA GLU A 123 3.49 -15.63 -13.26
C GLU A 123 2.61 -14.63 -12.52
N ILE A 124 1.72 -15.09 -11.66
CA ILE A 124 0.84 -14.23 -10.85
C ILE A 124 1.67 -13.46 -9.83
N ILE A 125 2.54 -14.14 -9.07
CA ILE A 125 3.46 -13.52 -8.11
C ILE A 125 4.35 -12.49 -8.82
N THR A 126 4.94 -12.86 -9.94
CA THR A 126 5.79 -11.98 -10.75
C THR A 126 5.05 -10.75 -11.25
N ALA A 127 3.84 -10.93 -11.77
CA ALA A 127 3.04 -9.83 -12.30
C ALA A 127 2.60 -8.87 -11.19
N LEU A 128 2.21 -9.40 -10.03
CA LEU A 128 1.80 -8.59 -8.87
C LEU A 128 2.96 -7.69 -8.43
N ILE A 129 4.14 -8.24 -8.19
CA ILE A 129 5.37 -7.49 -7.88
C ILE A 129 5.69 -6.49 -9.01
N GLY A 130 5.46 -6.89 -10.24
CA GLY A 130 5.63 -6.02 -11.41
C GLY A 130 4.69 -4.83 -11.44
N VAL A 131 3.43 -5.00 -11.06
CA VAL A 131 2.43 -3.91 -10.97
C VAL A 131 2.74 -2.99 -9.81
N GLU A 132 3.06 -3.54 -8.62
CA GLU A 132 3.30 -2.77 -7.41
C GLU A 132 4.53 -1.87 -7.50
N THR A 133 5.67 -2.45 -7.78
CA THR A 133 6.94 -1.72 -7.66
C THR A 133 7.84 -1.79 -8.88
N TYR A 134 7.31 -2.21 -10.02
CA TYR A 134 8.14 -2.42 -11.21
C TYR A 134 9.33 -3.35 -10.91
N TYR A 135 9.02 -4.48 -10.27
CA TYR A 135 9.98 -5.51 -9.85
C TYR A 135 10.99 -5.00 -8.81
N GLY A 136 10.51 -4.30 -7.79
CA GLY A 136 11.30 -3.77 -6.69
C GLY A 136 12.04 -2.45 -6.98
N LYS A 137 11.82 -1.83 -8.16
CA LYS A 137 12.53 -0.59 -8.53
C LYS A 137 11.87 0.70 -8.01
N GLN A 138 10.62 0.64 -7.60
CA GLN A 138 9.81 1.81 -7.22
C GLN A 138 9.05 1.51 -5.92
N THR A 139 9.77 1.34 -4.82
CA THR A 139 9.20 0.99 -3.51
C THR A 139 8.68 2.20 -2.72
N GLY A 140 8.93 3.42 -3.24
CA GLY A 140 8.58 4.67 -2.58
C GLY A 140 9.74 5.29 -1.79
N GLY A 141 9.65 6.60 -1.55
CA GLY A 141 10.71 7.38 -0.88
C GLY A 141 10.22 8.15 0.35
N HIS A 142 8.95 8.01 0.72
CA HIS A 142 8.41 8.66 1.92
C HIS A 142 8.76 7.87 3.18
N ARG A 143 9.16 8.55 4.24
CA ARG A 143 9.27 7.93 5.55
C ARG A 143 7.88 7.47 5.97
N VAL A 144 7.70 6.16 6.21
CA VAL A 144 6.38 5.54 6.45
C VAL A 144 5.69 6.16 7.66
N LEU A 145 6.43 6.44 8.73
CA LEU A 145 5.92 7.12 9.91
C LEU A 145 5.29 8.48 9.57
N ASP A 146 5.98 9.32 8.78
CA ASP A 146 5.46 10.63 8.38
C ASP A 146 4.21 10.49 7.50
N ALA A 147 4.23 9.52 6.58
CA ALA A 147 3.10 9.29 5.67
C ALA A 147 1.85 8.86 6.43
N LEU A 148 1.97 7.85 7.27
CA LEU A 148 0.85 7.33 8.05
C LEU A 148 0.33 8.38 9.04
N THR A 149 1.21 9.09 9.75
CA THR A 149 0.78 10.15 10.68
C THR A 149 0.10 11.30 9.96
N THR A 150 0.63 11.71 8.80
CA THR A 150 -0.02 12.73 7.97
C THR A 150 -1.45 12.31 7.61
N LEU A 151 -1.64 11.08 7.16
CA LEU A 151 -2.94 10.58 6.73
C LEU A 151 -3.88 10.30 7.91
N ALA A 152 -3.37 9.79 9.01
CA ALA A 152 -4.12 9.48 10.23
C ALA A 152 -4.78 10.71 10.85
N PHE A 153 -4.11 11.87 10.77
CA PHE A 153 -4.55 13.07 11.48
C PHE A 153 -4.90 14.26 10.57
N ASN A 154 -4.65 14.17 9.26
CA ASN A 154 -4.93 15.27 8.32
C ASN A 154 -5.74 14.84 7.09
N TYR A 155 -6.21 13.59 7.02
CA TYR A 155 -7.03 13.10 5.90
C TYR A 155 -8.31 12.43 6.41
N SER A 156 -9.36 13.22 6.60
CA SER A 156 -10.61 12.81 7.27
C SER A 156 -11.32 11.61 6.64
N ARG A 157 -11.31 11.48 5.29
CA ARG A 157 -12.03 10.42 4.57
C ARG A 157 -11.66 9.00 5.00
N ARG A 158 -10.43 8.77 5.48
CA ARG A 158 -9.92 7.46 5.90
C ARG A 158 -9.04 7.56 7.14
N ALA A 159 -9.28 8.54 8.00
CA ALA A 159 -8.46 8.79 9.18
C ALA A 159 -8.36 7.56 10.09
N ASP A 160 -9.49 6.88 10.35
CA ASP A 160 -9.51 5.68 11.20
C ASP A 160 -8.64 4.56 10.62
N PHE A 161 -8.78 4.26 9.33
CA PHE A 161 -7.93 3.27 8.67
C PHE A 161 -6.44 3.60 8.81
N PHE A 162 -6.04 4.88 8.61
CA PHE A 162 -4.64 5.25 8.74
C PHE A 162 -4.16 5.31 10.19
N ARG A 163 -5.04 5.56 11.16
CA ARG A 163 -4.73 5.40 12.59
C ARG A 163 -4.45 3.94 12.95
N ASP A 164 -5.25 3.03 12.44
CA ASP A 164 -5.03 1.59 12.63
C ASP A 164 -3.71 1.15 11.98
N GLU A 165 -3.42 1.59 10.76
CA GLU A 165 -2.15 1.28 10.10
C GLU A 165 -0.93 1.91 10.81
N LEU A 166 -1.07 3.09 11.40
CA LEU A 166 -0.03 3.72 12.23
C LEU A 166 0.21 2.91 13.51
N GLU A 167 -0.85 2.42 14.15
CA GLU A 167 -0.76 1.48 15.29
C GLU A 167 0.01 0.23 14.87
N GLN A 168 -0.37 -0.40 13.76
CA GLN A 168 0.31 -1.59 13.25
C GLN A 168 1.77 -1.32 12.88
N TYR A 169 2.10 -0.12 12.41
CA TYR A 169 3.47 0.28 12.11
C TYR A 169 4.33 0.42 13.38
N LEU A 170 3.80 1.04 14.43
CA LEU A 170 4.48 1.13 15.72
C LEU A 170 4.76 -0.25 16.31
N LEU A 171 3.79 -1.17 16.20
CA LEU A 171 3.94 -2.55 16.66
C LEU A 171 4.97 -3.30 15.80
N LEU A 172 4.89 -3.20 14.49
CA LEU A 172 5.84 -3.83 13.54
C LEU A 172 7.28 -3.44 13.84
N THR A 173 7.55 -2.15 13.98
CA THR A 173 8.92 -1.65 14.22
C THR A 173 9.46 -2.09 15.57
N ARG A 174 8.60 -2.20 16.58
CA ARG A 174 8.96 -2.73 17.92
C ARG A 174 9.27 -4.23 17.84
N GLU A 175 8.43 -5.00 17.17
CA GLU A 175 8.59 -6.47 17.00
C GLU A 175 9.87 -6.81 16.25
N GLN A 176 10.20 -6.05 15.22
CA GLN A 176 11.41 -6.24 14.43
C GLN A 176 12.66 -5.59 15.01
N GLY A 177 12.56 -4.81 16.09
CA GLY A 177 13.68 -4.03 16.63
C GLY A 177 14.24 -3.00 15.64
N THR A 178 13.44 -2.54 14.67
CA THR A 178 13.86 -1.65 13.60
C THR A 178 13.67 -0.18 14.01
N ASP A 179 14.62 0.69 13.59
CA ASP A 179 14.44 2.13 13.78
C ASP A 179 13.18 2.63 13.07
N ILE A 180 12.25 3.16 13.85
CA ILE A 180 10.94 3.64 13.40
C ILE A 180 11.02 4.75 12.33
N PHE A 181 12.16 5.44 12.26
CA PHE A 181 12.38 6.51 11.28
C PHE A 181 13.05 6.02 9.98
N SER A 182 13.56 4.79 9.94
CA SER A 182 14.36 4.28 8.82
C SER A 182 13.53 3.79 7.64
N ILE A 183 12.34 3.23 7.90
CA ILE A 183 11.54 2.56 6.87
C ILE A 183 10.94 3.58 5.90
N LYS A 184 11.25 3.39 4.61
CA LYS A 184 10.69 4.15 3.50
C LYS A 184 9.65 3.33 2.75
N GLY A 185 8.66 4.02 2.18
CA GLY A 185 7.58 3.38 1.44
C GLY A 185 6.81 4.35 0.56
N SER A 186 5.60 3.98 0.17
CA SER A 186 4.72 4.83 -0.64
C SER A 186 4.22 6.04 0.15
N TYR A 187 3.62 6.99 -0.56
CA TYR A 187 2.93 8.13 0.05
C TYR A 187 1.74 7.70 0.95
N ALA A 188 1.22 6.50 0.78
CA ALA A 188 0.14 5.93 1.60
C ALA A 188 0.66 5.04 2.74
N GLY A 189 1.98 4.91 2.92
CA GLY A 189 2.58 4.12 3.99
C GLY A 189 2.75 2.63 3.66
N ALA A 190 2.58 2.20 2.41
CA ALA A 190 2.86 0.84 1.98
C ALA A 190 4.37 0.58 1.90
N ILE A 191 4.80 -0.63 2.30
CA ILE A 191 6.19 -0.97 2.59
C ILE A 191 6.72 -2.02 1.59
N GLY A 192 7.94 -1.80 1.13
CA GLY A 192 8.77 -2.77 0.45
C GLY A 192 8.35 -3.12 -0.98
N ILE A 193 8.94 -4.18 -1.52
CA ILE A 193 8.71 -4.67 -2.89
C ILE A 193 7.23 -5.05 -3.12
N PRO A 194 6.52 -5.71 -2.18
CA PRO A 194 5.12 -6.07 -2.34
C PRO A 194 4.14 -4.95 -1.98
N GLN A 195 4.60 -3.78 -1.51
CA GLN A 195 3.75 -2.67 -1.08
C GLN A 195 2.71 -3.06 -0.01
N PHE A 196 3.12 -3.83 0.99
CA PHE A 196 2.24 -4.19 2.09
C PHE A 196 1.98 -2.98 3.01
N MET A 197 0.72 -2.80 3.38
CA MET A 197 0.40 -1.95 4.54
C MET A 197 0.93 -2.60 5.82
N PRO A 198 1.24 -1.84 6.88
CA PRO A 198 1.79 -2.41 8.13
C PRO A 198 0.98 -3.57 8.71
N SER A 199 -0.34 -3.49 8.67
CA SER A 199 -1.23 -4.59 9.10
C SER A 199 -1.04 -5.85 8.26
N SER A 200 -0.88 -5.71 6.95
CA SER A 200 -0.60 -6.82 6.04
C SER A 200 0.79 -7.38 6.24
N TYR A 201 1.77 -6.51 6.49
CA TYR A 201 3.14 -6.92 6.81
C TYR A 201 3.16 -7.84 8.04
N ARG A 202 2.60 -7.38 9.17
CA ARG A 202 2.56 -8.17 10.41
C ARG A 202 1.81 -9.49 10.27
N LYS A 203 0.77 -9.54 9.42
CA LYS A 203 -0.11 -10.70 9.32
C LYS A 203 0.34 -11.72 8.27
N TYR A 204 0.94 -11.27 7.18
CA TYR A 204 1.16 -12.12 6.01
C TYR A 204 2.60 -12.18 5.53
N ALA A 205 3.49 -11.31 6.02
CA ALA A 205 4.89 -11.39 5.63
C ALA A 205 5.55 -12.65 6.25
N VAL A 206 6.45 -13.26 5.50
CA VAL A 206 7.17 -14.47 5.89
C VAL A 206 8.66 -14.30 5.61
N ASP A 207 9.48 -14.85 6.49
CA ASP A 207 10.91 -15.09 6.26
C ASP A 207 11.03 -16.26 5.29
N PHE A 208 11.19 -15.93 4.00
CA PHE A 208 11.16 -16.94 2.95
C PHE A 208 12.55 -17.34 2.46
N ASP A 209 13.64 -16.76 2.92
CA ASP A 209 15.00 -17.24 2.73
C ASP A 209 15.60 -17.92 3.97
N ASN A 210 14.84 -17.90 5.09
CA ASN A 210 15.17 -18.50 6.39
C ASN A 210 16.44 -17.90 7.01
N ASP A 211 16.64 -16.58 6.86
CA ASP A 211 17.75 -15.86 7.48
C ASP A 211 17.45 -15.38 8.92
N GLY A 212 16.23 -15.66 9.42
CA GLY A 212 15.72 -15.27 10.74
C GLY A 212 15.11 -13.87 10.79
N LYS A 213 14.92 -13.22 9.65
CA LYS A 213 14.34 -11.87 9.54
C LYS A 213 13.29 -11.84 8.44
N ILE A 214 12.33 -10.94 8.58
CA ILE A 214 11.38 -10.63 7.49
C ILE A 214 11.75 -9.26 6.93
N ASP A 215 12.29 -9.21 5.70
CA ASP A 215 12.68 -7.96 5.04
C ASP A 215 12.01 -7.80 3.67
N LEU A 216 10.83 -7.18 3.64
CA LEU A 216 10.13 -6.90 2.39
C LEU A 216 10.77 -5.78 1.55
N SER A 217 11.74 -5.06 2.08
CA SER A 217 12.42 -3.98 1.36
C SER A 217 13.71 -4.46 0.67
N GLY A 218 14.49 -5.33 1.31
CA GLY A 218 15.78 -5.84 0.84
C GLY A 218 15.71 -7.27 0.29
N SER A 219 14.92 -8.17 0.90
CA SER A 219 14.79 -9.55 0.45
C SER A 219 13.73 -9.71 -0.64
N THR A 220 14.19 -10.11 -1.84
CA THR A 220 13.27 -10.51 -2.92
C THR A 220 12.61 -11.85 -2.60
N ALA A 221 13.26 -12.72 -1.82
CA ALA A 221 12.72 -14.00 -1.43
C ALA A 221 11.52 -13.83 -0.49
N ASP A 222 11.67 -13.03 0.56
CA ASP A 222 10.58 -12.72 1.49
C ASP A 222 9.42 -12.07 0.77
N SER A 223 9.71 -11.15 -0.15
CA SER A 223 8.68 -10.48 -0.94
C SER A 223 7.89 -11.46 -1.81
N ILE A 224 8.55 -12.44 -2.45
CA ILE A 224 7.91 -13.48 -3.25
C ILE A 224 7.06 -14.40 -2.36
N GLY A 225 7.62 -14.90 -1.26
CA GLY A 225 6.91 -15.75 -0.30
C GLY A 225 5.72 -15.03 0.32
N SER A 226 5.90 -13.78 0.74
CA SER A 226 4.84 -12.98 1.38
C SER A 226 3.68 -12.66 0.43
N VAL A 227 3.96 -12.38 -0.85
CA VAL A 227 2.91 -12.21 -1.87
C VAL A 227 2.11 -13.50 -2.04
N ALA A 228 2.79 -14.65 -2.13
CA ALA A 228 2.12 -15.93 -2.28
C ALA A 228 1.30 -16.27 -1.03
N ASN A 229 1.86 -16.12 0.16
CA ASN A 229 1.16 -16.32 1.43
C ASN A 229 -0.08 -15.42 1.56
N TYR A 230 0.03 -14.14 1.18
CA TYR A 230 -1.11 -13.21 1.18
C TYR A 230 -2.26 -13.74 0.33
N LEU A 231 -1.99 -14.17 -0.91
CA LEU A 231 -3.03 -14.65 -1.81
C LEU A 231 -3.67 -15.94 -1.26
N THR A 232 -2.87 -16.87 -0.73
CA THR A 232 -3.35 -18.12 -0.13
C THR A 232 -4.20 -17.85 1.11
N ALA A 233 -3.76 -16.96 1.99
CA ALA A 233 -4.50 -16.55 3.18
C ALA A 233 -5.84 -15.85 2.86
N HIS A 234 -5.98 -15.32 1.64
CA HIS A 234 -7.23 -14.74 1.15
C HIS A 234 -8.08 -15.70 0.32
N GLY A 235 -7.75 -17.00 0.31
CA GLY A 235 -8.53 -18.05 -0.32
C GLY A 235 -8.19 -18.31 -1.79
N TRP A 236 -6.89 -18.20 -2.16
CA TRP A 236 -6.45 -18.64 -3.47
C TRP A 236 -6.77 -20.13 -3.68
N GLU A 237 -7.48 -20.46 -4.74
CA GLU A 237 -7.79 -21.83 -5.15
C GLU A 237 -6.66 -22.34 -6.05
N ILE A 238 -5.99 -23.43 -5.64
CA ILE A 238 -4.96 -24.10 -6.45
C ILE A 238 -5.63 -24.58 -7.74
N ASP A 239 -5.00 -24.31 -8.89
CA ASP A 239 -5.52 -24.63 -10.24
C ASP A 239 -6.90 -24.05 -10.55
N GLY A 240 -7.43 -23.19 -9.66
CA GLY A 240 -8.69 -22.49 -9.87
C GLY A 240 -8.58 -21.45 -10.99
N PRO A 241 -9.63 -21.27 -11.82
CA PRO A 241 -9.63 -20.26 -12.87
C PRO A 241 -9.62 -18.85 -12.29
N THR A 242 -9.01 -17.93 -13.03
CA THR A 242 -8.97 -16.50 -12.68
C THR A 242 -10.05 -15.71 -13.42
N ILE A 243 -9.96 -15.66 -14.74
CA ILE A 243 -10.88 -14.94 -15.63
C ILE A 243 -11.15 -15.74 -16.91
N THR A 244 -12.26 -15.45 -17.55
CA THR A 244 -12.52 -15.84 -18.94
C THR A 244 -13.27 -14.72 -19.67
N ARG A 245 -13.13 -14.63 -21.00
CA ARG A 245 -13.95 -13.70 -21.79
C ARG A 245 -15.41 -14.13 -21.71
N ALA A 246 -16.31 -13.16 -21.85
CA ALA A 246 -17.73 -13.41 -21.87
C ALA A 246 -18.40 -12.76 -23.08
N GLN A 247 -19.36 -13.45 -23.66
CA GLN A 247 -20.32 -12.89 -24.58
C GLN A 247 -21.54 -12.43 -23.77
N VAL A 248 -22.07 -11.27 -24.10
CA VAL A 248 -23.22 -10.67 -23.41
C VAL A 248 -24.23 -10.27 -24.45
N SER A 249 -25.37 -10.94 -24.47
CA SER A 249 -26.47 -10.58 -25.35
C SER A 249 -27.18 -9.32 -24.91
N ASP A 250 -27.79 -8.60 -25.83
CA ASP A 250 -28.59 -7.43 -25.50
C ASP A 250 -29.89 -7.84 -24.77
N GLY A 251 -30.21 -7.13 -23.67
CA GLY A 251 -31.41 -7.39 -22.88
C GLY A 251 -31.42 -6.68 -21.52
N SER A 252 -32.60 -6.56 -20.91
CA SER A 252 -32.80 -5.89 -19.62
C SER A 252 -32.10 -6.58 -18.46
N SER A 253 -31.99 -7.92 -18.48
CA SER A 253 -31.34 -8.73 -17.45
C SER A 253 -29.84 -8.46 -17.31
N ARG A 254 -29.20 -7.91 -18.35
CA ARG A 254 -27.80 -7.46 -18.32
C ARG A 254 -27.56 -6.38 -17.25
N HIS A 255 -28.52 -5.49 -17.00
CA HIS A 255 -28.39 -4.41 -16.03
C HIS A 255 -28.21 -4.93 -14.60
N GLU A 256 -28.86 -6.05 -14.26
CA GLU A 256 -28.72 -6.66 -12.94
C GLU A 256 -27.33 -7.28 -12.74
N ALA A 257 -26.80 -7.92 -13.77
CA ALA A 257 -25.45 -8.48 -13.75
C ALA A 257 -24.36 -7.37 -13.69
N LEU A 258 -24.57 -6.20 -14.30
CA LEU A 258 -23.65 -5.07 -14.26
C LEU A 258 -23.60 -4.39 -12.87
N LYS A 259 -24.59 -4.59 -12.00
CA LYS A 259 -24.57 -4.14 -10.59
C LYS A 259 -23.69 -5.03 -9.70
N MET A 260 -23.17 -6.13 -10.22
CA MET A 260 -22.32 -7.04 -9.46
C MET A 260 -21.06 -6.34 -8.99
N LYS A 261 -20.72 -6.59 -7.73
CA LYS A 261 -19.45 -6.20 -7.15
C LYS A 261 -18.38 -7.24 -7.51
N ARG A 262 -17.15 -7.01 -7.10
CA ARG A 262 -15.99 -7.87 -7.39
C ARG A 262 -16.12 -9.33 -6.90
N LYS A 263 -16.90 -9.57 -5.83
CA LYS A 263 -17.09 -10.91 -5.27
C LYS A 263 -17.91 -11.79 -6.21
N PRO A 264 -17.47 -13.00 -6.55
CA PRO A 264 -18.24 -13.93 -7.39
C PRO A 264 -19.45 -14.46 -6.62
N LEU A 265 -20.64 -14.05 -7.02
CA LEU A 265 -21.89 -14.38 -6.33
C LEU A 265 -22.84 -15.23 -7.18
N TYR A 266 -22.72 -15.17 -8.50
CA TYR A 266 -23.67 -15.82 -9.40
C TYR A 266 -23.02 -17.02 -10.09
N THR A 267 -23.74 -18.15 -10.11
CA THR A 267 -23.31 -19.33 -10.87
C THR A 267 -23.33 -19.05 -12.38
N ILE A 268 -22.50 -19.75 -13.14
CA ILE A 268 -22.51 -19.69 -14.61
C ILE A 268 -23.90 -20.02 -15.15
N LYS A 269 -24.58 -21.04 -14.58
CA LYS A 269 -25.96 -21.38 -14.89
C LYS A 269 -26.90 -20.17 -14.78
N LYS A 270 -26.79 -19.38 -13.71
CA LYS A 270 -27.61 -18.18 -13.50
C LYS A 270 -27.24 -17.07 -14.48
N LEU A 271 -25.95 -16.89 -14.78
CA LEU A 271 -25.48 -15.87 -15.74
C LEU A 271 -25.93 -16.18 -17.17
N LYS A 272 -25.94 -17.46 -17.58
CA LYS A 272 -26.50 -17.88 -18.87
C LYS A 272 -27.97 -17.47 -19.02
N LYS A 273 -28.76 -17.52 -17.93
CA LYS A 273 -30.16 -17.02 -17.96
C LYS A 273 -30.25 -15.51 -18.17
N PHE A 274 -29.19 -14.76 -17.86
CA PHE A 274 -29.07 -13.32 -18.13
C PHE A 274 -28.44 -13.01 -19.50
N GLY A 275 -28.26 -14.01 -20.35
CA GLY A 275 -27.62 -13.87 -21.65
C GLY A 275 -26.10 -13.65 -21.57
N ILE A 276 -25.48 -14.12 -20.49
CA ILE A 276 -24.03 -13.98 -20.27
C ILE A 276 -23.39 -15.36 -20.37
N THR A 277 -22.57 -15.60 -21.39
CA THR A 277 -21.95 -16.88 -21.66
C THR A 277 -20.43 -16.78 -21.61
N PRO A 278 -19.72 -17.67 -20.87
CA PRO A 278 -18.27 -17.73 -20.90
C PRO A 278 -17.79 -18.20 -22.29
N SER A 279 -16.64 -17.66 -22.75
CA SER A 279 -16.02 -18.06 -24.01
C SER A 279 -15.20 -19.36 -23.90
N THR A 280 -14.95 -19.85 -22.71
CA THR A 280 -14.33 -21.15 -22.44
C THR A 280 -15.30 -22.04 -21.70
N ASP A 281 -15.19 -23.35 -21.88
CA ASP A 281 -16.01 -24.29 -21.12
C ASP A 281 -15.77 -24.10 -19.63
N THR A 282 -16.86 -23.93 -18.88
CA THR A 282 -16.83 -23.60 -17.47
C THR A 282 -18.01 -24.29 -16.76
N HIS A 283 -17.70 -24.99 -15.68
CA HIS A 283 -18.70 -25.71 -14.90
C HIS A 283 -19.87 -24.79 -14.49
N ASN A 284 -21.11 -25.24 -14.69
CA ASN A 284 -22.30 -24.41 -14.52
C ASN A 284 -22.53 -23.90 -13.10
N ASP A 285 -22.10 -24.62 -12.07
CA ASP A 285 -22.26 -24.23 -10.68
C ASP A 285 -21.13 -23.33 -10.16
N ARG A 286 -20.09 -23.11 -10.97
CA ARG A 286 -18.99 -22.20 -10.58
C ARG A 286 -19.49 -20.78 -10.46
N LYS A 287 -19.19 -20.16 -9.33
CA LYS A 287 -19.55 -18.75 -9.07
C LYS A 287 -18.59 -17.81 -9.79
N SER A 288 -19.14 -16.74 -10.34
CA SER A 288 -18.36 -15.67 -11.00
C SER A 288 -19.01 -14.30 -10.82
N THR A 289 -18.31 -13.28 -11.24
CA THR A 289 -18.78 -11.90 -11.35
C THR A 289 -18.55 -11.37 -12.74
N LEU A 290 -19.45 -10.53 -13.25
CA LEU A 290 -19.29 -9.86 -14.54
C LEU A 290 -18.38 -8.65 -14.41
N ILE A 291 -17.36 -8.59 -15.27
CA ILE A 291 -16.41 -7.49 -15.39
C ILE A 291 -16.65 -6.78 -16.72
N LYS A 292 -16.89 -5.48 -16.66
CA LYS A 292 -17.02 -4.61 -17.83
C LYS A 292 -15.80 -3.72 -17.95
N LEU A 293 -15.13 -3.74 -19.10
CA LEU A 293 -13.98 -2.91 -19.42
C LEU A 293 -14.29 -2.06 -20.66
N ASN A 294 -14.25 -0.75 -20.51
CA ASN A 294 -14.46 0.18 -21.61
C ASN A 294 -13.15 0.42 -22.35
N SER A 295 -12.95 -0.27 -23.47
CA SER A 295 -11.89 0.01 -24.43
C SER A 295 -12.24 1.26 -25.26
N LYS A 296 -11.30 1.73 -26.10
CA LYS A 296 -11.50 2.98 -26.85
C LYS A 296 -12.73 2.97 -27.73
N ASN A 297 -12.97 1.87 -28.45
CA ASN A 297 -14.00 1.74 -29.47
C ASN A 297 -15.05 0.66 -29.17
N HIS A 298 -14.88 -0.12 -28.10
CA HIS A 298 -15.79 -1.21 -27.76
C HIS A 298 -15.76 -1.49 -26.26
N THR A 299 -16.75 -2.24 -25.80
CA THR A 299 -16.79 -2.76 -24.44
C THR A 299 -16.39 -4.23 -24.45
N GLU A 300 -15.48 -4.60 -23.57
CA GLU A 300 -15.12 -5.99 -23.32
C GLU A 300 -15.82 -6.49 -22.07
N TYR A 301 -16.30 -7.72 -22.13
CA TYR A 301 -16.88 -8.39 -20.98
C TYR A 301 -16.04 -9.62 -20.60
N TRP A 302 -15.89 -9.80 -19.30
CA TRP A 302 -15.16 -10.89 -18.71
C TRP A 302 -15.94 -11.46 -17.53
N LEU A 303 -15.72 -12.73 -17.22
CA LEU A 303 -16.14 -13.35 -15.97
C LEU A 303 -14.92 -13.51 -15.08
N GLY A 304 -15.01 -12.98 -13.85
CA GLY A 304 -14.00 -13.14 -12.80
C GLY A 304 -14.44 -14.20 -11.81
N PHE A 305 -13.55 -15.15 -11.53
CA PHE A 305 -13.76 -16.24 -10.57
C PHE A 305 -13.16 -15.91 -9.20
N ASN A 306 -13.08 -16.91 -8.30
CA ASN A 306 -12.55 -16.69 -6.97
C ASN A 306 -11.13 -16.13 -6.98
N ASN A 307 -10.23 -16.66 -7.80
CA ASN A 307 -8.85 -16.18 -7.84
C ASN A 307 -8.71 -14.74 -8.37
N PHE A 308 -9.60 -14.30 -9.26
CA PHE A 308 -9.73 -12.87 -9.59
C PHE A 308 -10.13 -12.05 -8.35
N TYR A 309 -11.12 -12.51 -7.60
CA TYR A 309 -11.56 -11.83 -6.38
C TYR A 309 -10.44 -11.75 -5.34
N VAL A 310 -9.65 -12.82 -5.16
CA VAL A 310 -8.49 -12.84 -4.26
C VAL A 310 -7.48 -11.74 -4.64
N ILE A 311 -7.17 -11.57 -5.93
CA ILE A 311 -6.30 -10.46 -6.36
C ILE A 311 -6.91 -9.11 -6.01
N THR A 312 -8.25 -8.95 -6.08
CA THR A 312 -8.90 -7.70 -5.66
C THR A 312 -8.82 -7.44 -4.16
N ARG A 313 -8.44 -8.41 -3.33
CA ARG A 313 -8.16 -8.21 -1.90
C ARG A 313 -6.86 -7.46 -1.67
N TYR A 314 -5.89 -7.62 -2.58
CA TYR A 314 -4.64 -6.88 -2.55
C TYR A 314 -4.85 -5.39 -2.83
N ASN A 315 -5.64 -5.10 -3.84
CA ASN A 315 -6.07 -3.74 -4.17
C ASN A 315 -7.53 -3.77 -4.67
N HIS A 316 -8.41 -3.03 -4.01
CA HIS A 316 -9.85 -3.00 -4.27
C HIS A 316 -10.23 -2.33 -5.60
N SER A 317 -9.57 -2.73 -6.70
CA SER A 317 -9.80 -2.23 -8.05
C SER A 317 -9.91 -3.39 -9.05
N THR A 318 -10.99 -3.39 -9.83
CA THR A 318 -11.16 -4.31 -10.96
C THR A 318 -10.05 -4.13 -12.00
N TYR A 319 -9.69 -2.89 -12.32
CA TYR A 319 -8.64 -2.58 -13.27
C TYR A 319 -7.26 -3.07 -12.82
N TYR A 320 -6.99 -2.94 -11.51
CA TYR A 320 -5.77 -3.49 -10.91
C TYR A 320 -5.69 -5.01 -11.11
N ALA A 321 -6.72 -5.74 -10.69
CA ALA A 321 -6.72 -7.20 -10.79
C ALA A 321 -6.61 -7.67 -12.25
N MET A 322 -7.33 -7.02 -13.17
CA MET A 322 -7.19 -7.29 -14.62
C MET A 322 -5.78 -7.00 -15.13
N SER A 323 -5.14 -5.93 -14.65
CA SER A 323 -3.74 -5.61 -15.03
C SER A 323 -2.76 -6.68 -14.57
N VAL A 324 -2.92 -7.18 -13.33
CA VAL A 324 -2.08 -8.28 -12.81
C VAL A 324 -2.26 -9.52 -13.68
N LEU A 325 -3.49 -9.93 -13.96
CA LEU A 325 -3.79 -11.14 -14.73
C LEU A 325 -3.30 -11.05 -16.18
N LEU A 326 -3.62 -9.97 -16.88
CA LEU A 326 -3.18 -9.80 -18.26
C LEU A 326 -1.66 -9.63 -18.38
N LEU A 327 -1.01 -8.99 -17.39
CA LEU A 327 0.45 -8.93 -17.34
C LEU A 327 1.06 -10.32 -17.11
N SER A 328 0.47 -11.14 -16.22
CA SER A 328 0.94 -12.50 -15.95
C SER A 328 0.89 -13.38 -17.17
N GLU A 329 -0.21 -13.33 -17.93
CA GLU A 329 -0.36 -14.06 -19.21
C GLU A 329 0.72 -13.65 -20.23
N LYS A 330 0.96 -12.35 -20.39
CA LYS A 330 1.97 -11.83 -21.33
C LYS A 330 3.40 -12.19 -20.90
N ILE A 331 3.70 -12.17 -19.61
CA ILE A 331 5.02 -12.61 -19.08
C ILE A 331 5.22 -14.10 -19.36
N ARG A 332 4.21 -14.94 -19.05
CA ARG A 332 4.26 -16.39 -19.31
C ARG A 332 4.45 -16.66 -20.80
N ALA A 333 3.62 -16.09 -21.65
CA ALA A 333 3.71 -16.29 -23.09
C ALA A 333 5.09 -15.90 -23.67
N LEU A 334 5.64 -14.74 -23.28
CA LEU A 334 6.97 -14.32 -23.73
C LEU A 334 8.09 -15.21 -23.17
N ARG A 335 7.97 -15.70 -21.93
CA ARG A 335 8.94 -16.62 -21.34
C ARG A 335 8.93 -17.97 -22.06
N ASP A 336 7.75 -18.51 -22.36
CA ASP A 336 7.60 -19.82 -22.97
C ASP A 336 8.02 -19.80 -24.46
N SER A 337 7.82 -18.69 -25.18
CA SER A 337 8.34 -18.50 -26.55
C SER A 337 9.88 -18.39 -26.62
N ARG A 338 10.57 -18.23 -25.48
CA ARG A 338 12.04 -18.14 -25.39
C ARG A 338 12.68 -19.37 -24.77
N LYS A 339 11.90 -20.40 -24.49
CA LYS A 339 12.47 -21.72 -24.18
C LYS A 339 13.00 -22.34 -25.46
N PRO A 340 14.23 -22.92 -25.42
CA PRO A 340 14.80 -23.61 -26.57
C PRO A 340 13.95 -24.79 -27.00
#